data_c25647cdb4ceec5f89f8069c0a766353
#
_entry.id   c25647cdb4ceec5f89f8069c0a766353
#
_cell.length_a   1.000
_cell.length_b   1.000
_cell.length_c   1.000
_cell.angle_alpha   90.00
_cell.angle_beta   90.00
_cell.angle_gamma   90.00
#
_symmetry.space_group_name_H-M   'P 1'
#
loop_
_entity.id
_entity.type
_entity.pdbx_description
1 polymer ?
#
loop_
_entity_poly.entity_id
_entity_poly.type
_entity_poly.pdbx_seq_one_letter_code
_entity_poly.pdbx_strand_id
1 'polypeptide(L)'
;MSETPAITGIHHFSVTVRDLEASVAWYQRVFRADRVPMTFPHYEREDTGYGVLLVDSRAGLAIGLHTNTGNDGEQFDEARTGLDHVGFNVSSREELDAWAAWLDELGVEHSGVRTGDQPFPFATLVFRDPDNIQLELFTVC
;
A
#
# COMPACT_ATOMS: atom_id res chain seq x y z
N MET A 1 -24.15 -28.26 -7.37
CA MET A 1 -23.10 -27.46 -6.70
C MET A 1 -23.61 -26.03 -6.52
N SER A 2 -23.45 -25.47 -5.34
CA SER A 2 -23.71 -24.05 -5.13
C SER A 2 -22.59 -23.22 -5.74
N GLU A 3 -22.94 -22.06 -6.31
CA GLU A 3 -21.96 -21.12 -6.82
C GLU A 3 -21.27 -20.39 -5.64
N THR A 4 -20.01 -20.03 -5.82
CA THR A 4 -19.31 -19.19 -4.85
C THR A 4 -19.95 -17.80 -4.82
N PRO A 5 -20.27 -17.25 -3.64
CA PRO A 5 -20.75 -15.88 -3.55
C PRO A 5 -19.75 -14.90 -4.16
N ALA A 6 -20.26 -13.83 -4.74
CA ALA A 6 -19.44 -12.86 -5.47
C ALA A 6 -18.61 -11.96 -4.54
N ILE A 7 -17.38 -11.68 -4.96
CA ILE A 7 -16.55 -10.60 -4.42
C ILE A 7 -16.36 -9.58 -5.56
N THR A 8 -16.46 -8.30 -5.27
CA THR A 8 -16.37 -7.23 -6.27
C THR A 8 -14.99 -6.58 -6.37
N GLY A 9 -14.05 -7.01 -5.54
CA GLY A 9 -12.68 -6.51 -5.52
C GLY A 9 -12.14 -6.38 -4.12
N ILE A 10 -10.98 -5.75 -4.00
CA ILE A 10 -10.38 -5.42 -2.70
C ILE A 10 -10.85 -4.02 -2.30
N HIS A 11 -11.51 -3.89 -1.16
CA HIS A 11 -12.00 -2.61 -0.65
C HIS A 11 -10.86 -1.76 -0.09
N HIS A 12 -10.04 -2.34 0.75
CA HIS A 12 -8.89 -1.68 1.36
C HIS A 12 -7.86 -2.72 1.80
N PHE A 13 -6.66 -2.26 2.04
CA PHE A 13 -5.67 -3.01 2.79
C PHE A 13 -5.20 -2.18 3.98
N SER A 14 -4.66 -2.85 4.99
CA SER A 14 -4.15 -2.18 6.17
C SER A 14 -2.78 -2.73 6.53
N VAL A 15 -1.90 -1.84 6.97
CA VAL A 15 -0.55 -2.18 7.43
C VAL A 15 -0.35 -1.68 8.85
N THR A 16 0.42 -2.42 9.63
CA THR A 16 0.87 -1.99 10.96
C THR A 16 2.14 -1.18 10.79
N VAL A 17 2.17 0.01 11.38
CA VAL A 17 3.28 0.96 11.28
C VAL A 17 3.87 1.27 12.65
N ARG A 18 5.13 1.65 12.68
CA ARG A 18 5.82 1.99 13.95
C ARG A 18 5.46 3.36 14.45
N ASP A 19 5.33 4.32 13.55
CA ASP A 19 4.99 5.72 13.85
C ASP A 19 3.81 6.14 12.98
N LEU A 20 2.63 6.19 13.58
CA LEU A 20 1.39 6.43 12.85
C LEU A 20 1.40 7.78 12.13
N GLU A 21 1.75 8.85 12.82
CA GLU A 21 1.67 10.20 12.23
C GLU A 21 2.72 10.40 11.13
N ALA A 22 3.92 9.85 11.29
CA ALA A 22 4.93 9.87 10.24
C ALA A 22 4.49 9.10 9.01
N SER A 23 3.88 7.91 9.20
CA SER A 23 3.36 7.10 8.11
C SER A 23 2.15 7.75 7.44
N VAL A 24 1.23 8.33 8.19
CA VAL A 24 0.11 9.10 7.63
C VAL A 24 0.63 10.20 6.71
N ALA A 25 1.59 11.00 7.19
CA ALA A 25 2.15 12.09 6.39
C ALA A 25 2.82 11.58 5.11
N TRP A 26 3.54 10.47 5.20
CA TRP A 26 4.20 9.86 4.04
C TRP A 26 3.19 9.34 3.01
N TYR A 27 2.20 8.55 3.44
CA TYR A 27 1.18 7.98 2.55
C TYR A 27 0.31 9.08 1.92
N GLN A 28 -0.05 10.12 2.67
CA GLN A 28 -0.78 11.26 2.11
C GLN A 28 0.05 11.98 1.04
N ARG A 29 1.33 12.15 1.28
CA ARG A 29 2.23 12.82 0.33
C ARG A 29 2.41 12.00 -0.95
N VAL A 30 2.60 10.69 -0.83
CA VAL A 30 2.84 9.81 -1.97
C VAL A 30 1.57 9.57 -2.79
N PHE A 31 0.48 9.22 -2.14
CA PHE A 31 -0.76 8.79 -2.80
C PHE A 31 -1.82 9.89 -2.92
N ARG A 32 -1.60 11.06 -2.31
CA ARG A 32 -2.58 12.15 -2.31
C ARG A 32 -3.94 11.74 -1.76
N ALA A 33 -3.96 10.82 -0.81
CA ALA A 33 -5.17 10.35 -0.14
C ALA A 33 -5.50 11.22 1.08
N ASP A 34 -6.78 11.38 1.37
CA ASP A 34 -7.27 12.18 2.49
C ASP A 34 -7.52 11.31 3.71
N ARG A 35 -7.11 11.79 4.87
CA ARG A 35 -7.37 11.10 6.13
C ARG A 35 -8.83 11.27 6.54
N VAL A 36 -9.50 10.15 6.80
CA VAL A 36 -10.83 10.14 7.41
C VAL A 36 -10.72 10.60 8.86
N PRO A 37 -11.56 11.56 9.33
CA PRO A 37 -11.40 12.17 10.66
C PRO A 37 -11.95 11.30 11.80
N MET A 38 -11.58 10.02 11.84
CA MET A 38 -11.94 9.09 12.90
C MET A 38 -10.92 7.97 13.00
N THR A 39 -10.92 7.28 14.13
CA THR A 39 -10.09 6.09 14.35
C THR A 39 -10.96 4.84 14.36
N PHE A 40 -10.34 3.69 14.09
CA PHE A 40 -11.01 2.40 14.03
C PHE A 40 -10.30 1.42 14.96
N PRO A 41 -11.06 0.66 15.78
CA PRO A 41 -10.43 -0.34 16.65
C PRO A 41 -9.94 -1.54 15.85
N HIS A 42 -8.99 -2.28 16.43
CA HIS A 42 -8.66 -3.61 15.93
C HIS A 42 -9.82 -4.57 16.19
N TYR A 43 -10.09 -5.44 15.23
CA TYR A 43 -11.10 -6.48 15.39
C TYR A 43 -10.74 -7.40 16.59
N GLU A 44 -11.59 -7.46 17.58
CA GLU A 44 -11.45 -8.27 18.80
C GLU A 44 -10.13 -8.05 19.58
N ARG A 45 -9.39 -6.95 19.31
CA ARG A 45 -8.12 -6.64 19.96
C ARG A 45 -7.99 -5.14 20.21
N GLU A 46 -9.03 -4.52 20.72
CA GLU A 46 -9.13 -3.07 20.91
C GLU A 46 -8.08 -2.50 21.88
N ASP A 47 -7.53 -3.36 22.75
CA ASP A 47 -6.48 -3.00 23.71
C ASP A 47 -5.08 -2.91 23.10
N THR A 48 -4.90 -3.33 21.84
CA THR A 48 -3.59 -3.35 21.20
C THR A 48 -3.27 -2.12 20.34
N GLY A 49 -4.25 -1.23 20.15
CA GLY A 49 -4.07 -0.02 19.35
C GLY A 49 -5.30 0.32 18.53
N TYR A 50 -5.08 1.08 17.46
CA TYR A 50 -6.15 1.54 16.59
C TYR A 50 -5.62 1.79 15.17
N GLY A 51 -6.53 1.96 14.23
CA GLY A 51 -6.22 2.31 12.85
C GLY A 51 -6.81 3.64 12.43
N VAL A 52 -6.24 4.22 11.40
CA VAL A 52 -6.80 5.33 10.63
C VAL A 52 -6.96 4.89 9.17
N LEU A 53 -7.80 5.59 8.43
CA LEU A 53 -8.06 5.30 7.02
C LEU A 53 -7.71 6.52 6.18
N LEU A 54 -6.98 6.28 5.09
CA LEU A 54 -6.68 7.25 4.05
C LEU A 54 -7.46 6.86 2.80
N VAL A 55 -8.16 7.80 2.18
CA VAL A 55 -9.03 7.53 1.03
C VAL A 55 -8.75 8.49 -0.12
N ASP A 56 -8.62 7.96 -1.31
CA ASP A 56 -8.76 8.70 -2.56
C ASP A 56 -9.94 8.12 -3.35
N SER A 57 -11.07 8.80 -3.28
CA SER A 57 -12.29 8.35 -3.93
C SER A 57 -12.20 8.38 -5.46
N ARG A 58 -11.33 9.22 -6.03
CA ARG A 58 -11.12 9.29 -7.48
C ARG A 58 -10.45 8.03 -8.02
N ALA A 59 -9.51 7.48 -7.25
CA ALA A 59 -8.78 6.27 -7.60
C ALA A 59 -9.44 4.99 -7.05
N GLY A 60 -10.47 5.12 -6.22
CA GLY A 60 -11.03 3.97 -5.50
C GLY A 60 -10.03 3.36 -4.50
N LEU A 61 -9.14 4.19 -3.95
CA LEU A 61 -8.06 3.76 -3.08
C LEU A 61 -8.43 3.97 -1.62
N ALA A 62 -8.25 2.95 -0.78
CA ALA A 62 -8.42 3.02 0.66
C ALA A 62 -7.27 2.27 1.35
N ILE A 63 -6.54 2.97 2.21
CA ILE A 63 -5.35 2.46 2.90
C ILE A 63 -5.54 2.64 4.40
N GLY A 64 -5.52 1.54 5.15
CA GLY A 64 -5.52 1.56 6.60
C GLY A 64 -4.10 1.57 7.16
N LEU A 65 -3.86 2.39 8.16
CA LEU A 65 -2.60 2.43 8.91
C LEU A 65 -2.92 2.18 10.37
N HIS A 66 -2.27 1.20 10.98
CA HIS A 66 -2.57 0.74 12.34
C HIS A 66 -1.37 0.86 13.26
N THR A 67 -1.62 1.27 14.50
CA THR A 67 -0.69 1.07 15.60
C THR A 67 -0.88 -0.34 16.16
N ASN A 68 0.11 -0.88 16.84
CA ASN A 68 -0.04 -2.12 17.61
C ASN A 68 1.02 -2.18 18.71
N THR A 69 0.59 -2.40 19.95
CA THR A 69 1.47 -2.49 21.09
C THR A 69 2.31 -3.77 21.12
N GLY A 70 1.99 -4.74 20.25
CA GLY A 70 2.68 -6.02 20.15
C GLY A 70 3.95 -6.02 19.31
N ASN A 71 4.25 -4.92 18.58
CA ASN A 71 5.50 -4.82 17.85
C ASN A 71 6.58 -4.12 18.68
N ASP A 72 7.83 -4.44 18.42
CA ASP A 72 9.01 -3.89 19.13
C ASP A 72 9.64 -2.69 18.38
N GLY A 73 8.94 -2.13 17.40
CA GLY A 73 9.47 -1.07 16.56
C GLY A 73 10.41 -1.56 15.46
N GLU A 74 10.37 -2.85 15.15
CA GLU A 74 11.14 -3.47 14.08
C GLU A 74 10.64 -3.07 12.68
N GLN A 75 11.52 -3.12 11.70
CA GLN A 75 11.14 -2.97 10.31
C GLN A 75 10.42 -4.23 9.81
N PHE A 76 9.50 -4.05 8.86
CA PHE A 76 8.87 -5.17 8.17
C PHE A 76 9.91 -5.95 7.36
N ASP A 77 9.74 -7.26 7.36
CA ASP A 77 10.59 -8.19 6.62
C ASP A 77 9.68 -9.24 5.95
N GLU A 78 9.59 -9.18 4.63
CA GLU A 78 8.78 -10.09 3.82
C GLU A 78 9.29 -11.55 3.82
N ALA A 79 10.46 -11.81 4.39
CA ALA A 79 10.92 -13.18 4.61
C ALA A 79 10.07 -13.92 5.65
N ARG A 80 9.33 -13.18 6.48
CA ARG A 80 8.40 -13.76 7.46
C ARG A 80 7.07 -14.07 6.81
N THR A 81 6.39 -15.10 7.33
CA THR A 81 5.06 -15.49 6.85
C THR A 81 4.06 -14.35 7.02
N GLY A 82 3.39 -13.98 5.94
CA GLY A 82 2.41 -12.90 5.91
C GLY A 82 2.29 -12.34 4.49
N LEU A 83 1.82 -11.11 4.39
CA LEU A 83 1.79 -10.42 3.10
C LEU A 83 3.22 -10.10 2.66
N ASP A 84 3.55 -10.38 1.40
CA ASP A 84 4.84 -10.04 0.81
C ASP A 84 4.87 -8.57 0.37
N HIS A 85 3.87 -8.15 -0.39
CA HIS A 85 3.76 -6.78 -0.91
C HIS A 85 2.33 -6.45 -1.30
N VAL A 86 2.10 -5.18 -1.62
CA VAL A 86 0.82 -4.69 -2.15
C VAL A 86 1.06 -4.15 -3.56
N GLY A 87 0.26 -4.63 -4.52
CA GLY A 87 0.31 -4.16 -5.90
C GLY A 87 -0.86 -3.24 -6.23
N PHE A 88 -0.54 -2.06 -6.76
CA PHE A 88 -1.52 -1.10 -7.27
C PHE A 88 -1.53 -1.17 -8.79
N ASN A 89 -2.71 -1.23 -9.37
CA ASN A 89 -2.83 -1.22 -10.81
C ASN A 89 -2.76 0.21 -11.34
N VAL A 90 -1.96 0.43 -12.37
CA VAL A 90 -1.93 1.69 -13.14
C VAL A 90 -2.32 1.41 -14.59
N SER A 91 -2.82 2.42 -15.28
CA SER A 91 -3.48 2.23 -16.57
C SER A 91 -2.54 1.96 -17.75
N SER A 92 -1.26 2.38 -17.64
CA SER A 92 -0.34 2.31 -18.78
C SER A 92 1.12 2.41 -18.35
N ARG A 93 2.03 2.12 -19.28
CA ARG A 93 3.46 2.34 -19.11
C ARG A 93 3.77 3.82 -18.85
N GLU A 94 3.10 4.72 -19.54
CA GLU A 94 3.27 6.16 -19.37
C GLU A 94 2.94 6.61 -17.95
N GLU A 95 1.91 6.01 -17.34
CA GLU A 95 1.56 6.27 -15.94
C GLU A 95 2.65 5.75 -14.99
N LEU A 96 3.28 4.62 -15.29
CA LEU A 96 4.43 4.15 -14.49
C LEU A 96 5.62 5.11 -14.59
N ASP A 97 5.90 5.63 -15.78
CA ASP A 97 6.98 6.61 -15.96
C ASP A 97 6.67 7.91 -15.20
N ALA A 98 5.41 8.34 -15.19
CA ALA A 98 4.96 9.48 -14.41
C ALA A 98 5.10 9.23 -12.90
N TRP A 99 4.81 8.03 -12.43
CA TRP A 99 5.01 7.64 -11.04
C TRP A 99 6.49 7.63 -10.65
N ALA A 100 7.37 7.14 -11.53
CA ALA A 100 8.82 7.18 -11.29
C ALA A 100 9.29 8.63 -11.10
N ALA A 101 8.87 9.55 -11.98
CA ALA A 101 9.19 10.97 -11.86
C ALA A 101 8.62 11.60 -10.57
N TRP A 102 7.40 11.23 -10.19
CA TRP A 102 6.77 11.70 -8.96
C TRP A 102 7.53 11.24 -7.71
N LEU A 103 7.92 9.96 -7.65
CA LEU A 103 8.71 9.44 -6.53
C LEU A 103 10.09 10.10 -6.45
N ASP A 104 10.73 10.37 -7.60
CA ASP A 104 11.99 11.13 -7.66
C ASP A 104 11.81 12.54 -7.09
N GLU A 105 10.75 13.24 -7.47
CA GLU A 105 10.43 14.57 -6.95
C GLU A 105 10.25 14.56 -5.42
N LEU A 106 9.65 13.51 -4.88
CA LEU A 106 9.46 13.34 -3.44
C LEU A 106 10.71 12.83 -2.70
N GLY A 107 11.76 12.46 -3.42
CA GLY A 107 12.95 11.86 -2.84
C GLY A 107 12.74 10.43 -2.32
N VAL A 108 11.78 9.71 -2.88
CA VAL A 108 11.49 8.31 -2.52
C VAL A 108 12.29 7.38 -3.44
N GLU A 109 13.16 6.57 -2.86
CA GLU A 109 13.90 5.56 -3.63
C GLU A 109 12.98 4.53 -4.24
N HIS A 110 13.29 4.12 -5.47
CA HIS A 110 12.51 3.09 -6.19
C HIS A 110 13.38 2.30 -7.17
N SER A 111 12.84 1.20 -7.67
CA SER A 111 13.55 0.28 -8.55
C SER A 111 13.82 0.80 -9.97
N GLY A 112 13.20 1.91 -10.37
CA GLY A 112 13.00 2.22 -11.78
C GLY A 112 11.91 1.31 -12.38
N VAL A 113 11.41 1.69 -13.56
CA VAL A 113 10.43 0.87 -14.26
C VAL A 113 11.14 -0.35 -14.86
N ARG A 114 10.60 -1.52 -14.57
CA ARG A 114 11.11 -2.80 -15.07
C ARG A 114 10.02 -3.51 -15.85
N THR A 115 10.42 -4.29 -16.84
CA THR A 115 9.52 -5.04 -17.70
C THR A 115 9.80 -6.53 -17.62
N GLY A 116 8.76 -7.33 -17.88
CA GLY A 116 8.85 -8.78 -17.99
C GLY A 116 7.83 -9.28 -19.01
N ASP A 117 8.01 -10.54 -19.44
CA ASP A 117 7.18 -11.16 -20.45
C ASP A 117 6.34 -12.33 -19.92
N GLN A 118 6.69 -12.85 -18.75
CA GLN A 118 6.08 -14.04 -18.20
C GLN A 118 5.30 -13.72 -16.91
N PRO A 119 4.10 -14.24 -16.71
CA PRO A 119 3.31 -15.09 -17.63
C PRO A 119 2.65 -14.34 -18.78
N PHE A 120 2.76 -13.03 -18.81
CA PHE A 120 2.29 -12.11 -19.85
C PHE A 120 3.17 -10.86 -19.81
N PRO A 121 3.18 -10.04 -20.87
CA PRO A 121 3.93 -8.79 -20.86
C PRO A 121 3.41 -7.84 -19.79
N PHE A 122 4.32 -7.28 -18.99
CA PHE A 122 3.97 -6.34 -17.90
C PHE A 122 5.11 -5.35 -17.66
N ALA A 123 4.80 -4.29 -16.93
CA ALA A 123 5.76 -3.36 -16.38
C ALA A 123 5.44 -3.09 -14.91
N THR A 124 6.47 -2.86 -14.12
CA THR A 124 6.34 -2.66 -12.67
C THR A 124 7.34 -1.62 -12.15
N LEU A 125 6.99 -1.01 -11.02
CA LEU A 125 7.81 -0.07 -10.28
C LEU A 125 7.66 -0.38 -8.80
N VAL A 126 8.77 -0.64 -8.10
CA VAL A 126 8.76 -1.06 -6.69
C VAL A 126 9.42 0.00 -5.82
N PHE A 127 8.81 0.29 -4.68
CA PHE A 127 9.36 1.19 -3.66
C PHE A 127 8.93 0.71 -2.27
N ARG A 128 9.46 1.34 -1.23
CA ARG A 128 9.20 0.93 0.16
C ARG A 128 8.62 2.08 0.96
N ASP A 129 7.70 1.76 1.88
CA ASP A 129 7.19 2.72 2.84
C ASP A 129 8.17 2.95 4.01
N PRO A 130 7.88 3.85 4.99
CA PRO A 130 8.79 4.09 6.12
C PRO A 130 9.09 2.87 6.98
N ASP A 131 8.23 1.86 6.96
CA ASP A 131 8.39 0.61 7.71
C ASP A 131 8.98 -0.53 6.88
N ASN A 132 9.52 -0.21 5.70
CA ASN A 132 10.11 -1.16 4.76
C ASN A 132 9.09 -2.11 4.11
N ILE A 133 7.81 -1.74 4.10
CA ILE A 133 6.77 -2.51 3.41
C ILE A 133 6.89 -2.27 1.91
N GLN A 134 6.95 -3.35 1.14
CA GLN A 134 7.07 -3.27 -0.32
C GLN A 134 5.74 -2.88 -0.96
N LEU A 135 5.79 -1.82 -1.74
CA LEU A 135 4.68 -1.34 -2.55
C LEU A 135 5.08 -1.41 -4.02
N GLU A 136 4.15 -1.84 -4.85
CA GLU A 136 4.38 -2.05 -6.27
C GLU A 136 3.30 -1.36 -7.10
N LEU A 137 3.73 -0.66 -8.13
CA LEU A 137 2.85 -0.15 -9.19
C LEU A 137 3.02 -1.05 -10.41
N PHE A 138 1.93 -1.49 -10.99
CA PHE A 138 1.91 -2.57 -11.97
C PHE A 138 0.96 -2.25 -13.13
N THR A 139 1.36 -2.60 -14.34
CA THR A 139 0.49 -2.57 -15.52
C THR A 139 0.75 -3.77 -16.41
N VAL A 140 -0.30 -4.33 -16.97
CA VAL A 140 -0.22 -5.32 -18.04
C VAL A 140 -0.01 -4.58 -19.37
N CYS A 141 0.95 -5.03 -20.15
CA CYS A 141 1.28 -4.40 -21.44
C CYS A 141 0.56 -5.06 -22.61
#